data_0a59c16b73bc744f543bab1768c82ce1
#
_entry.id   0a59c16b73bc744f543bab1768c82ce1
#
_cell.length_a   1.000
_cell.length_b   1.000
_cell.length_c   1.000
_cell.angle_alpha   90.00
_cell.angle_beta   90.00
_cell.angle_gamma   90.00
#
_symmetry.space_group_name_H-M   'P 1'
#
loop_
_entity.id
_entity.type
_entity.pdbx_description
1 polymer ?
#
loop_
_entity_poly.entity_id
_entity_poly.type
_entity_poly.pdbx_seq_one_letter_code
_entity_poly.pdbx_strand_id
1 'polypeptide(L)'
;MFATIDVVKQAKEWGADMLVVHEPTYYDHMDVMIDTPLTRAKKELIEKSGMVIFRYHDCMHARIVDQVLEGELYYLGLKGQVERSAYNGSYIVNLEEEITAEQLVKRMQEERGLKHVKIAGSTDHKAKKIGACFGTPAGVFEMLCDDSIDMVLTGEVCEWKHAEYARDSALLGIPKSLIVMGHIGSERDGMRLLEQKLKANNTDFDVKYFECNEVYSYVD
;
A
#
# COMPACT_ATOMS: atom_id res chain seq x y z
N MET A 1 -8.00 -2.34 -4.95
CA MET A 1 -7.57 -2.65 -3.56
C MET A 1 -8.64 -3.45 -2.83
N PHE A 2 -9.69 -2.86 -2.31
CA PHE A 2 -10.75 -3.51 -1.54
C PHE A 2 -12.05 -3.66 -2.34
N ALA A 3 -12.83 -4.71 -2.08
CA ALA A 3 -14.24 -4.81 -2.49
C ALA A 3 -15.12 -3.91 -1.60
N THR A 4 -14.89 -2.59 -1.61
CA THR A 4 -15.77 -1.67 -0.89
C THR A 4 -17.16 -1.65 -1.53
N ILE A 5 -18.16 -1.20 -0.78
CA ILE A 5 -19.53 -1.07 -1.30
C ILE A 5 -19.55 -0.21 -2.58
N ASP A 6 -18.77 0.88 -2.59
CA ASP A 6 -18.73 1.79 -3.74
C ASP A 6 -18.02 1.17 -4.95
N VAL A 7 -16.89 0.48 -4.72
CA VAL A 7 -16.17 -0.23 -5.81
C VAL A 7 -17.05 -1.33 -6.42
N VAL A 8 -17.77 -2.10 -5.60
CA VAL A 8 -18.70 -3.14 -6.10
C VAL A 8 -19.81 -2.51 -6.93
N LYS A 9 -20.39 -1.37 -6.51
CA LYS A 9 -21.41 -0.65 -7.26
C LYS A 9 -20.88 -0.12 -8.58
N GLN A 10 -19.73 0.54 -8.58
CA GLN A 10 -19.08 1.07 -9.78
C GLN A 10 -18.74 -0.03 -10.79
N ALA A 11 -18.19 -1.15 -10.32
CA ALA A 11 -17.86 -2.29 -11.17
C ALA A 11 -19.12 -2.91 -11.80
N LYS A 12 -20.19 -3.08 -11.02
CA LYS A 12 -21.49 -3.53 -11.53
C LYS A 12 -22.07 -2.58 -12.59
N GLU A 13 -22.04 -1.28 -12.32
CA GLU A 13 -22.54 -0.26 -13.26
C GLU A 13 -21.75 -0.25 -14.57
N TRP A 14 -20.46 -0.50 -14.50
CA TRP A 14 -19.60 -0.64 -15.68
C TRP A 14 -19.87 -1.94 -16.46
N GLY A 15 -20.53 -2.93 -15.84
CA GLY A 15 -20.84 -4.23 -16.47
C GLY A 15 -19.73 -5.26 -16.30
N ALA A 16 -18.94 -5.20 -15.23
CA ALA A 16 -17.90 -6.18 -14.95
C ALA A 16 -18.49 -7.57 -14.63
N ASP A 17 -17.90 -8.62 -15.18
CA ASP A 17 -18.16 -10.01 -14.83
C ASP A 17 -17.32 -10.47 -13.63
N MET A 18 -16.13 -9.86 -13.45
CA MET A 18 -15.20 -10.16 -12.37
C MET A 18 -14.61 -8.88 -11.78
N LEU A 19 -14.48 -8.85 -10.46
CA LEU A 19 -13.77 -7.82 -9.71
C LEU A 19 -12.54 -8.44 -9.03
N VAL A 20 -11.35 -8.06 -9.50
CA VAL A 20 -10.09 -8.48 -8.87
C VAL A 20 -9.77 -7.52 -7.73
N VAL A 21 -9.58 -8.04 -6.53
CA VAL A 21 -9.24 -7.26 -5.32
C VAL A 21 -7.98 -7.81 -4.67
N HIS A 22 -7.29 -6.95 -3.94
CA HIS A 22 -6.10 -7.36 -3.19
C HIS A 22 -6.49 -7.85 -1.79
N GLU A 23 -7.24 -7.05 -1.09
CA GLU A 23 -7.63 -7.27 0.30
C GLU A 23 -8.88 -8.16 0.47
N PRO A 24 -9.09 -8.73 1.68
CA PRO A 24 -10.25 -9.56 1.97
C PRO A 24 -11.58 -8.84 1.75
N THR A 25 -12.59 -9.60 1.34
CA THR A 25 -13.95 -9.10 1.12
C THR A 25 -14.68 -8.81 2.43
N TYR A 26 -14.47 -9.64 3.46
CA TYR A 26 -15.29 -9.65 4.68
C TYR A 26 -14.52 -9.34 5.98
N TYR A 27 -13.46 -8.52 5.88
CA TYR A 27 -12.73 -7.96 7.05
C TYR A 27 -11.96 -8.99 7.90
N ASP A 28 -11.70 -10.15 7.35
CA ASP A 28 -10.89 -11.21 7.96
C ASP A 28 -9.86 -11.71 6.95
N HIS A 29 -8.60 -11.92 7.38
CA HIS A 29 -7.52 -12.29 6.45
C HIS A 29 -7.80 -13.59 5.68
N MET A 30 -8.51 -14.54 6.28
CA MET A 30 -8.93 -15.77 5.62
C MET A 30 -10.26 -15.63 4.88
N ASP A 31 -10.79 -14.41 4.82
CA ASP A 31 -12.09 -14.04 4.25
C ASP A 31 -13.29 -14.77 4.88
N VAL A 32 -13.14 -15.14 6.16
CA VAL A 32 -14.22 -15.72 6.95
C VAL A 32 -15.23 -14.64 7.29
N MET A 33 -16.45 -14.81 6.80
CA MET A 33 -17.52 -13.85 7.06
C MET A 33 -18.08 -14.00 8.47
N ILE A 34 -17.84 -13.01 9.33
CA ILE A 34 -18.57 -12.89 10.60
C ILE A 34 -19.99 -12.41 10.29
N ASP A 35 -20.99 -13.11 10.83
CA ASP A 35 -22.41 -12.81 10.56
C ASP A 35 -22.86 -11.54 11.32
N THR A 36 -22.93 -10.42 10.60
CA THR A 36 -23.43 -9.13 11.07
C THR A 36 -24.41 -8.54 10.07
N PRO A 37 -25.22 -7.52 10.47
CA PRO A 37 -26.08 -6.82 9.50
C PRO A 37 -25.30 -6.25 8.31
N LEU A 38 -24.09 -5.70 8.54
CA LEU A 38 -23.24 -5.14 7.49
C LEU A 38 -22.76 -6.23 6.50
N THR A 39 -22.21 -7.32 7.02
CA THR A 39 -21.64 -8.39 6.17
C THR A 39 -22.72 -9.10 5.37
N ARG A 40 -23.92 -9.31 5.95
CA ARG A 40 -25.08 -9.82 5.21
C ARG A 40 -25.50 -8.90 4.06
N ALA A 41 -25.62 -7.59 4.33
CA ALA A 41 -25.98 -6.60 3.31
C ALA A 41 -24.92 -6.52 2.20
N LYS A 42 -23.64 -6.58 2.56
CA LYS A 42 -22.55 -6.59 1.58
C LYS A 42 -22.56 -7.84 0.72
N LYS A 43 -22.77 -9.01 1.33
CA LYS A 43 -22.91 -10.29 0.63
C LYS A 43 -24.09 -10.25 -0.37
N GLU A 44 -25.24 -9.77 0.08
CA GLU A 44 -26.43 -9.63 -0.79
C GLU A 44 -26.16 -8.69 -1.98
N LEU A 45 -25.45 -7.58 -1.74
CA LEU A 45 -25.05 -6.65 -2.81
C LEU A 45 -24.15 -7.34 -3.85
N ILE A 46 -23.16 -8.09 -3.40
CA ILE A 46 -22.23 -8.84 -4.27
C ILE A 46 -22.99 -9.92 -5.05
N GLU A 47 -23.81 -10.73 -4.39
CA GLU A 47 -24.60 -11.78 -5.03
C GLU A 47 -25.56 -11.21 -6.10
N LYS A 48 -26.25 -10.11 -5.78
CA LYS A 48 -27.12 -9.40 -6.76
C LYS A 48 -26.36 -8.76 -7.91
N SER A 49 -25.08 -8.51 -7.76
CA SER A 49 -24.27 -7.99 -8.87
C SER A 49 -24.04 -9.02 -9.97
N GLY A 50 -24.01 -10.30 -9.62
CA GLY A 50 -23.65 -11.41 -10.51
C GLY A 50 -22.14 -11.50 -10.79
N MET A 51 -21.32 -10.60 -10.25
CA MET A 51 -19.86 -10.60 -10.44
C MET A 51 -19.18 -11.65 -9.59
N VAL A 52 -18.08 -12.20 -10.10
CA VAL A 52 -17.11 -12.95 -9.32
C VAL A 52 -16.16 -11.99 -8.61
N ILE A 53 -15.96 -12.14 -7.30
CA ILE A 53 -14.89 -11.45 -6.58
C ILE A 53 -13.68 -12.39 -6.52
N PHE A 54 -12.57 -11.97 -7.10
CA PHE A 54 -11.32 -12.72 -7.11
C PHE A 54 -10.28 -12.01 -6.26
N ARG A 55 -9.90 -12.58 -5.12
CA ARG A 55 -8.84 -12.04 -4.28
C ARG A 55 -7.47 -12.46 -4.80
N TYR A 56 -6.65 -11.48 -5.15
CA TYR A 56 -5.28 -11.65 -5.63
C TYR A 56 -4.31 -10.98 -4.66
N HIS A 57 -4.05 -11.62 -3.52
CA HIS A 57 -3.22 -11.10 -2.42
C HIS A 57 -1.89 -11.88 -2.34
N ASP A 58 -1.89 -13.07 -1.73
CA ASP A 58 -0.67 -13.83 -1.47
C ASP A 58 0.13 -14.11 -2.75
N CYS A 59 -0.57 -14.34 -3.85
CA CYS A 59 0.06 -14.56 -5.15
C CYS A 59 0.80 -13.32 -5.70
N MET A 60 0.38 -12.09 -5.34
CA MET A 60 1.11 -10.87 -5.68
C MET A 60 2.43 -10.78 -4.91
N HIS A 61 2.39 -11.06 -3.61
CA HIS A 61 3.54 -11.02 -2.72
C HIS A 61 4.51 -12.19 -2.92
N ALA A 62 4.03 -13.36 -3.35
CA ALA A 62 4.84 -14.55 -3.55
C ALA A 62 5.65 -14.56 -4.85
N ARG A 63 5.54 -13.54 -5.70
CA ARG A 63 6.34 -13.41 -6.93
C ARG A 63 7.81 -13.19 -6.61
N ILE A 64 8.69 -13.48 -7.58
CA ILE A 64 10.12 -13.18 -7.48
C ILE A 64 10.33 -11.69 -7.18
N VAL A 65 9.60 -10.84 -7.88
CA VAL A 65 9.41 -9.43 -7.53
C VAL A 65 7.99 -9.30 -7.03
N ASP A 66 7.82 -8.82 -5.81
CA ASP A 66 6.53 -8.49 -5.23
C ASP A 66 5.84 -7.43 -6.11
N GLN A 67 4.63 -7.73 -6.56
CA GLN A 67 3.94 -6.86 -7.53
C GLN A 67 3.40 -5.57 -6.88
N VAL A 68 3.12 -5.59 -5.58
CA VAL A 68 2.76 -4.37 -4.84
C VAL A 68 3.97 -3.45 -4.78
N LEU A 69 5.11 -3.97 -4.33
CA LEU A 69 6.38 -3.21 -4.29
C LEU A 69 6.76 -2.67 -5.67
N GLU A 70 6.66 -3.50 -6.72
CA GLU A 70 6.96 -3.08 -8.09
C GLU A 70 6.11 -1.87 -8.51
N GLY A 71 4.81 -1.94 -8.25
CA GLY A 71 3.88 -0.83 -8.55
C GLY A 71 4.19 0.42 -7.75
N GLU A 72 4.43 0.28 -6.45
CA GLU A 72 4.75 1.41 -5.58
C GLU A 72 6.05 2.10 -6.01
N LEU A 73 7.13 1.37 -6.27
CA LEU A 73 8.39 1.93 -6.74
C LEU A 73 8.25 2.59 -8.11
N TYR A 74 7.49 1.99 -9.03
CA TYR A 74 7.25 2.55 -10.35
C TYR A 74 6.56 3.90 -10.28
N TYR A 75 5.45 4.02 -9.54
CA TYR A 75 4.70 5.26 -9.42
C TYR A 75 5.35 6.30 -8.50
N LEU A 76 6.21 5.88 -7.56
CA LEU A 76 7.05 6.78 -6.78
C LEU A 76 8.27 7.29 -7.56
N GLY A 77 8.55 6.70 -8.72
CA GLY A 77 9.74 7.03 -9.50
C GLY A 77 11.05 6.70 -8.76
N LEU A 78 11.02 5.75 -7.84
CA LEU A 78 12.20 5.31 -7.08
C LEU A 78 12.94 4.25 -7.88
N LYS A 79 14.23 4.51 -8.11
CA LYS A 79 15.14 3.59 -8.81
C LYS A 79 16.20 3.09 -7.83
N GLY A 80 16.47 1.79 -7.89
CA GLY A 80 17.47 1.19 -7.02
C GLY A 80 17.48 -0.33 -7.09
N GLN A 81 18.39 -0.92 -6.32
CA GLN A 81 18.44 -2.37 -6.15
C GLN A 81 17.51 -2.78 -5.02
N VAL A 82 16.67 -3.78 -5.27
CA VAL A 82 15.68 -4.29 -4.33
C VAL A 82 16.09 -5.67 -3.85
N GLU A 83 16.04 -5.88 -2.56
CA GLU A 83 16.24 -7.17 -1.91
C GLU A 83 15.15 -7.45 -0.87
N ARG A 84 14.79 -8.72 -0.68
CA ARG A 84 13.94 -9.09 0.45
C ARG A 84 14.70 -8.87 1.74
N SER A 85 14.06 -8.21 2.68
CA SER A 85 14.60 -8.03 4.02
C SER A 85 14.56 -9.33 4.83
N ALA A 86 15.43 -9.45 5.83
CA ALA A 86 15.31 -10.47 6.87
C ALA A 86 14.07 -10.24 7.78
N TYR A 87 13.50 -9.04 7.75
CA TYR A 87 12.32 -8.66 8.53
C TYR A 87 11.05 -9.03 7.78
N ASN A 88 10.10 -9.63 8.48
CA ASN A 88 8.91 -10.23 7.88
C ASN A 88 8.14 -9.25 6.96
N GLY A 89 7.80 -9.73 5.76
CA GLY A 89 6.96 -9.00 4.81
C GLY A 89 7.56 -7.68 4.31
N SER A 90 8.88 -7.48 4.40
CA SER A 90 9.53 -6.22 4.05
C SER A 90 10.64 -6.36 3.02
N TYR A 91 11.04 -5.23 2.47
CA TYR A 91 12.06 -5.11 1.43
C TYR A 91 13.03 -3.99 1.78
N ILE A 92 14.25 -4.11 1.27
CA ILE A 92 15.26 -3.05 1.30
C ILE A 92 15.43 -2.54 -0.13
N VAL A 93 15.43 -1.22 -0.27
CA VAL A 93 15.66 -0.53 -1.55
C VAL A 93 16.91 0.32 -1.40
N ASN A 94 17.98 -0.06 -2.08
CA ASN A 94 19.21 0.72 -2.17
C ASN A 94 19.07 1.67 -3.36
N LEU A 95 18.76 2.93 -3.09
CA LEU A 95 18.45 3.93 -4.13
C LEU A 95 19.68 4.29 -4.98
N GLU A 96 19.45 4.60 -6.26
CA GLU A 96 20.47 5.19 -7.12
C GLU A 96 20.79 6.63 -6.71
N GLU A 97 19.79 7.40 -6.29
CA GLU A 97 19.89 8.78 -5.84
C GLU A 97 19.32 8.95 -4.44
N GLU A 98 19.91 9.81 -3.64
CA GLU A 98 19.40 10.14 -2.31
C GLU A 98 18.14 11.00 -2.40
N ILE A 99 17.23 10.79 -1.45
CA ILE A 99 15.99 11.56 -1.33
C ILE A 99 15.66 11.85 0.13
N THR A 100 15.08 13.01 0.42
CA THR A 100 14.57 13.30 1.78
C THR A 100 13.11 12.84 1.93
N ALA A 101 12.68 12.64 3.19
CA ALA A 101 11.29 12.29 3.46
C ALA A 101 10.33 13.38 2.95
N GLU A 102 10.66 14.65 3.13
CA GLU A 102 9.85 15.76 2.64
C GLU A 102 9.73 15.76 1.11
N GLN A 103 10.83 15.54 0.38
CA GLN A 103 10.81 15.45 -1.08
C GLN A 103 9.94 14.29 -1.57
N LEU A 104 10.05 13.13 -0.90
CA LEU A 104 9.28 11.96 -1.29
C LEU A 104 7.77 12.15 -1.00
N VAL A 105 7.43 12.75 0.14
CA VAL A 105 6.02 13.05 0.47
C VAL A 105 5.43 14.08 -0.49
N LYS A 106 6.15 15.13 -0.86
CA LYS A 106 5.71 16.09 -1.88
C LYS A 106 5.41 15.39 -3.21
N ARG A 107 6.28 14.48 -3.65
CA ARG A 107 6.05 13.67 -4.86
C ARG A 107 4.79 12.80 -4.72
N MET A 108 4.58 12.15 -3.57
CA MET A 108 3.36 11.39 -3.30
C MET A 108 2.09 12.26 -3.39
N GLN A 109 2.14 13.47 -2.88
CA GLN A 109 1.00 14.39 -2.91
C GLN A 109 0.72 14.92 -4.32
N GLU A 110 1.72 15.37 -5.03
CA GLU A 110 1.61 16.02 -6.34
C GLU A 110 1.33 15.02 -7.47
N GLU A 111 2.04 13.90 -7.50
CA GLU A 111 1.98 12.95 -8.61
C GLU A 111 1.00 11.80 -8.38
N ARG A 112 0.75 11.43 -7.11
CA ARG A 112 -0.12 10.31 -6.75
C ARG A 112 -1.42 10.71 -6.06
N GLY A 113 -1.57 11.97 -5.70
CA GLY A 113 -2.76 12.49 -5.00
C GLY A 113 -2.94 11.93 -3.59
N LEU A 114 -1.86 11.46 -2.94
CA LEU A 114 -1.89 11.02 -1.55
C LEU A 114 -1.83 12.24 -0.62
N LYS A 115 -2.98 12.79 -0.26
CA LYS A 115 -3.07 14.07 0.48
C LYS A 115 -2.56 13.97 1.92
N HIS A 116 -2.77 12.86 2.58
CA HIS A 116 -2.61 12.71 4.03
C HIS A 116 -1.50 11.72 4.40
N VAL A 117 -0.32 11.94 3.83
CA VAL A 117 0.89 11.18 4.19
C VAL A 117 1.49 11.79 5.46
N LYS A 118 1.81 10.94 6.44
CA LYS A 118 2.42 11.35 7.71
C LYS A 118 3.92 11.09 7.67
N ILE A 119 4.70 11.96 8.32
CA ILE A 119 6.12 11.76 8.58
C ILE A 119 6.34 11.77 10.09
N ALA A 120 7.07 10.79 10.62
CA ALA A 120 7.66 10.83 11.95
C ALA A 120 9.19 10.76 11.84
N GLY A 121 9.90 11.44 12.74
CA GLY A 121 11.35 11.53 12.71
C GLY A 121 11.87 12.66 11.82
N SER A 122 13.02 12.46 11.18
CA SER A 122 13.67 13.47 10.34
C SER A 122 12.92 13.67 9.02
N THR A 123 12.74 14.94 8.61
CA THR A 123 12.10 15.29 7.34
C THR A 123 13.11 15.59 6.23
N ASP A 124 14.32 16.02 6.58
CA ASP A 124 15.34 16.58 5.70
C ASP A 124 16.61 15.70 5.57
N HIS A 125 16.72 14.64 6.36
CA HIS A 125 17.82 13.69 6.20
C HIS A 125 17.74 12.98 4.85
N LYS A 126 18.87 12.90 4.16
CA LYS A 126 19.01 12.24 2.87
C LYS A 126 19.11 10.73 3.06
N ALA A 127 18.11 10.03 2.61
CA ALA A 127 18.04 8.58 2.63
C ALA A 127 18.62 7.99 1.34
N LYS A 128 19.48 7.00 1.49
CA LYS A 128 20.03 6.17 0.43
C LYS A 128 19.49 4.75 0.49
N LYS A 129 19.24 4.26 1.70
CA LYS A 129 18.71 2.93 1.96
C LYS A 129 17.34 3.02 2.63
N ILE A 130 16.33 2.53 1.92
CA ILE A 130 14.94 2.59 2.35
C ILE A 130 14.46 1.19 2.72
N GLY A 131 13.83 1.05 3.88
CA GLY A 131 12.99 -0.09 4.22
C GLY A 131 11.56 0.12 3.70
N ALA A 132 10.97 -0.87 3.07
CA ALA A 132 9.59 -0.83 2.59
C ALA A 132 8.79 -1.99 3.17
N CYS A 133 7.69 -1.68 3.87
CA CYS A 133 6.74 -2.63 4.41
C CYS A 133 5.34 -2.08 4.18
N PHE A 134 4.70 -2.49 3.10
CA PHE A 134 3.41 -1.96 2.67
C PHE A 134 2.24 -2.70 3.33
N GLY A 135 1.07 -2.09 3.34
CA GLY A 135 -0.09 -2.58 4.08
C GLY A 135 0.11 -2.52 5.59
N THR A 136 0.20 -3.68 6.24
CA THR A 136 0.37 -3.82 7.69
C THR A 136 1.84 -3.67 8.14
N PRO A 137 2.11 -3.24 9.39
CA PRO A 137 3.47 -2.86 9.84
C PRO A 137 4.35 -4.03 10.30
N ALA A 138 4.36 -5.17 9.62
CA ALA A 138 4.96 -6.41 10.11
C ALA A 138 6.46 -6.33 10.40
N GLY A 139 7.27 -5.62 9.62
CA GLY A 139 8.73 -5.49 9.81
C GLY A 139 9.19 -4.06 10.13
N VAL A 140 8.28 -3.13 10.38
CA VAL A 140 8.59 -1.70 10.49
C VAL A 140 9.50 -1.38 11.67
N PHE A 141 9.24 -1.97 12.83
CA PHE A 141 10.04 -1.65 14.03
C PHE A 141 11.47 -2.14 13.90
N GLU A 142 11.65 -3.34 13.41
CA GLU A 142 12.96 -3.94 13.18
C GLU A 142 13.78 -3.13 12.18
N MET A 143 13.14 -2.65 11.10
CA MET A 143 13.78 -1.75 10.13
C MET A 143 14.14 -0.38 10.72
N LEU A 144 13.33 0.17 11.61
CA LEU A 144 13.66 1.41 12.32
C LEU A 144 14.85 1.23 13.27
N CYS A 145 14.99 0.05 13.87
CA CYS A 145 16.12 -0.28 14.75
C CYS A 145 17.42 -0.63 14.00
N ASP A 146 17.36 -0.90 12.70
CA ASP A 146 18.52 -1.19 11.86
C ASP A 146 19.25 0.11 11.47
N ASP A 147 20.46 0.33 12.02
CA ASP A 147 21.25 1.53 11.79
C ASP A 147 21.61 1.74 10.29
N SER A 148 21.56 0.69 9.48
CA SER A 148 21.85 0.77 8.06
C SER A 148 20.69 1.29 7.21
N ILE A 149 19.47 1.40 7.77
CA ILE A 149 18.27 1.87 7.08
C ILE A 149 18.02 3.33 7.46
N ASP A 150 17.97 4.22 6.47
CA ASP A 150 17.80 5.65 6.67
C ASP A 150 16.33 6.05 6.84
N MET A 151 15.46 5.41 6.07
CA MET A 151 14.03 5.74 5.96
C MET A 151 13.19 4.46 5.88
N VAL A 152 11.99 4.47 6.46
CA VAL A 152 11.02 3.38 6.32
C VAL A 152 9.74 3.91 5.69
N LEU A 153 9.27 3.24 4.63
CA LEU A 153 7.97 3.45 4.00
C LEU A 153 7.00 2.35 4.45
N THR A 154 5.80 2.74 4.87
CA THR A 154 4.80 1.78 5.33
C THR A 154 3.37 2.27 5.09
N GLY A 155 2.41 1.34 5.09
CA GLY A 155 0.99 1.66 5.06
C GLY A 155 0.46 2.04 6.44
N GLU A 156 0.59 1.16 7.40
CA GLU A 156 0.06 1.32 8.76
C GLU A 156 1.16 1.31 9.80
N VAL A 157 0.86 1.83 10.99
CA VAL A 157 1.77 1.83 12.13
C VAL A 157 1.04 1.65 13.46
N CYS A 158 1.76 1.11 14.43
CA CYS A 158 1.43 1.29 15.84
C CYS A 158 2.09 2.59 16.30
N GLU A 159 1.34 3.69 16.45
CA GLU A 159 1.89 5.04 16.67
C GLU A 159 2.79 5.12 17.91
N TRP A 160 2.34 4.59 19.06
CA TRP A 160 3.11 4.60 20.30
C TRP A 160 4.45 3.84 20.23
N LYS A 161 4.63 2.98 19.24
CA LYS A 161 5.85 2.20 19.04
C LYS A 161 6.71 2.75 17.90
N HIS A 162 6.15 2.78 16.69
CA HIS A 162 6.91 3.07 15.47
C HIS A 162 7.15 4.57 15.29
N ALA A 163 6.09 5.38 15.42
CA ALA A 163 6.20 6.81 15.22
C ALA A 163 6.97 7.49 16.36
N GLU A 164 6.73 7.06 17.61
CA GLU A 164 7.45 7.56 18.76
C GLU A 164 8.95 7.24 18.70
N TYR A 165 9.31 6.00 18.29
CA TYR A 165 10.70 5.63 18.09
C TYR A 165 11.40 6.53 17.05
N ALA A 166 10.78 6.74 15.89
CA ALA A 166 11.34 7.59 14.85
C ALA A 166 11.47 9.05 15.32
N ARG A 167 10.48 9.57 16.05
CA ARG A 167 10.51 10.92 16.62
C ARG A 167 11.67 11.09 17.60
N ASP A 168 11.78 10.18 18.54
CA ASP A 168 12.83 10.26 19.58
C ASP A 168 14.23 10.07 18.99
N SER A 169 14.37 9.19 17.98
CA SER A 169 15.63 9.03 17.23
C SER A 169 16.09 10.36 16.64
N ALA A 170 15.20 11.08 15.95
CA ALA A 170 15.53 12.37 15.36
C ALA A 170 15.90 13.42 16.41
N LEU A 171 15.21 13.47 17.55
CA LEU A 171 15.52 14.39 18.65
C LEU A 171 16.87 14.10 19.31
N LEU A 172 17.32 12.86 19.26
CA LEU A 172 18.64 12.43 19.77
C LEU A 172 19.76 12.55 18.70
N GLY A 173 19.45 13.08 17.51
CA GLY A 173 20.41 13.24 16.42
C GLY A 173 20.69 11.95 15.63
N ILE A 174 19.84 10.92 15.77
CA ILE A 174 19.87 9.71 14.98
C ILE A 174 18.87 9.89 13.83
N PRO A 175 19.32 10.12 12.58
CA PRO A 175 18.45 10.58 11.51
C PRO A 175 17.61 9.42 10.93
N LYS A 176 16.52 9.07 11.58
CA LYS A 176 15.53 8.12 11.08
C LYS A 176 14.30 8.86 10.55
N SER A 177 13.77 8.39 9.41
CA SER A 177 12.52 8.87 8.82
C SER A 177 11.52 7.71 8.71
N LEU A 178 10.29 7.95 9.12
CA LEU A 178 9.17 7.02 8.92
C LEU A 178 8.07 7.73 8.14
N ILE A 179 7.73 7.21 6.97
CA ILE A 179 6.64 7.72 6.13
C ILE A 179 5.47 6.73 6.18
N VAL A 180 4.29 7.23 6.58
CA VAL A 180 3.05 6.44 6.71
C VAL A 180 2.06 6.91 5.65
N MET A 181 1.78 6.02 4.69
CA MET A 181 1.03 6.32 3.47
C MET A 181 -0.47 5.97 3.58
N GLY A 182 -0.86 5.27 4.65
CA GLY A 182 -2.13 4.57 4.75
C GLY A 182 -2.12 3.23 3.99
N HIS A 183 -2.94 2.27 4.41
CA HIS A 183 -2.97 0.93 3.81
C HIS A 183 -3.22 1.01 2.30
N ILE A 184 -4.32 1.65 1.89
CA ILE A 184 -4.67 1.84 0.47
C ILE A 184 -3.55 2.58 -0.27
N GLY A 185 -3.02 3.65 0.32
CA GLY A 185 -1.99 4.49 -0.28
C GLY A 185 -0.68 3.76 -0.55
N SER A 186 -0.38 2.71 0.22
CA SER A 186 0.87 1.94 0.10
C SER A 186 0.79 0.72 -0.82
N GLU A 187 -0.41 0.36 -1.32
CA GLU A 187 -0.56 -0.86 -2.12
C GLU A 187 -1.36 -0.67 -3.40
N ARG A 188 -2.14 0.42 -3.51
CA ARG A 188 -3.02 0.66 -4.67
C ARG A 188 -2.27 0.71 -6.00
N ASP A 189 -1.03 1.16 -6.00
CA ASP A 189 -0.25 1.30 -7.22
C ASP A 189 0.23 -0.06 -7.76
N GLY A 190 0.32 -1.08 -6.93
CA GLY A 190 0.45 -2.47 -7.37
C GLY A 190 -0.75 -2.90 -8.23
N MET A 191 -1.96 -2.56 -7.81
CA MET A 191 -3.18 -2.87 -8.57
C MET A 191 -3.31 -2.01 -9.84
N ARG A 192 -2.88 -0.75 -9.81
CA ARG A 192 -2.84 0.12 -11.01
C ARG A 192 -1.84 -0.41 -12.04
N LEU A 193 -0.67 -0.87 -11.59
CA LEU A 193 0.30 -1.49 -12.49
C LEU A 193 -0.20 -2.83 -13.05
N LEU A 194 -0.94 -3.61 -12.24
CA LEU A 194 -1.59 -4.84 -12.71
C LEU A 194 -2.59 -4.54 -13.84
N GLU A 195 -3.42 -3.51 -13.69
CA GLU A 195 -4.35 -3.08 -14.75
C GLU A 195 -3.61 -2.74 -16.05
N GLN A 196 -2.53 -1.96 -15.98
CA GLN A 196 -1.72 -1.62 -17.15
C GLN A 196 -1.13 -2.87 -17.82
N LYS A 197 -0.58 -3.80 -17.03
CA LYS A 197 -0.02 -5.06 -17.54
C LYS A 197 -1.09 -5.93 -18.21
N LEU A 198 -2.27 -6.02 -17.61
CA LEU A 198 -3.38 -6.77 -18.20
C LEU A 198 -3.83 -6.17 -19.53
N LYS A 199 -3.98 -4.86 -19.62
CA LYS A 199 -4.33 -4.16 -20.88
C LYS A 199 -3.27 -4.36 -21.96
N ALA A 200 -2.00 -4.31 -21.60
CA ALA A 200 -0.90 -4.45 -22.55
C ALA A 200 -0.78 -5.88 -23.12
N ASN A 201 -1.19 -6.89 -22.36
CA ASN A 201 -1.00 -8.31 -22.71
C ASN A 201 -2.29 -9.03 -23.09
N ASN A 202 -3.41 -8.33 -23.18
CA ASN A 202 -4.70 -8.93 -23.44
C ASN A 202 -5.56 -8.04 -24.35
N THR A 203 -6.25 -8.68 -25.30
CA THR A 203 -7.20 -8.05 -26.23
C THR A 203 -8.60 -8.66 -26.15
N ASP A 204 -8.81 -9.66 -25.34
CA ASP A 204 -10.01 -10.50 -25.37
C ASP A 204 -11.08 -10.04 -24.37
N PHE A 205 -10.72 -9.18 -23.41
CA PHE A 205 -11.64 -8.60 -22.44
C PHE A 205 -11.22 -7.19 -22.02
N ASP A 206 -12.19 -6.39 -21.63
CA ASP A 206 -11.95 -5.04 -21.12
C ASP A 206 -11.45 -5.07 -19.67
N VAL A 207 -10.50 -4.20 -19.36
CA VAL A 207 -9.96 -4.03 -18.01
C VAL A 207 -10.10 -2.59 -17.58
N LYS A 208 -10.58 -2.35 -16.35
CA LYS A 208 -10.73 -1.02 -15.78
C LYS A 208 -10.35 -1.03 -14.30
N TYR A 209 -9.49 -0.12 -13.91
CA TYR A 209 -9.19 0.15 -12.51
C TYR A 209 -10.29 1.02 -11.89
N PHE A 210 -10.76 0.65 -10.69
CA PHE A 210 -11.66 1.46 -9.88
C PHE A 210 -10.91 1.94 -8.65
N GLU A 211 -10.87 3.25 -8.45
CA GLU A 211 -10.19 3.85 -7.32
C GLU A 211 -10.91 3.48 -6.02
N CYS A 212 -10.13 3.02 -5.05
CA CYS A 212 -10.59 2.83 -3.70
C CYS A 212 -10.19 4.08 -2.91
N ASN A 213 -11.17 4.88 -2.51
CA ASN A 213 -10.94 6.11 -1.76
C ASN A 213 -10.33 5.82 -0.38
N GLU A 214 -9.68 6.83 0.19
CA GLU A 214 -9.16 6.76 1.56
C GLU A 214 -10.27 6.41 2.55
N VAL A 215 -9.93 5.59 3.55
CA VAL A 215 -10.91 5.11 4.56
C VAL A 215 -11.26 6.19 5.57
N TYR A 216 -10.36 7.15 5.79
CA TYR A 216 -10.55 8.24 6.74
C TYR A 216 -11.08 9.50 6.06
N SER A 217 -11.94 10.22 6.79
CA SER A 217 -12.32 11.58 6.46
C SER A 217 -11.56 12.54 7.37
N TYR A 218 -11.07 13.64 6.82
CA TYR A 218 -10.35 14.66 7.56
C TYR A 218 -11.26 15.89 7.68
N VAL A 219 -11.29 16.45 8.88
CA VAL A 219 -12.04 17.69 9.17
C VAL A 219 -11.01 18.80 9.29
N ASP A 220 -11.15 19.82 8.44
CA ASP A 220 -10.32 21.03 8.42
C ASP A 220 -10.68 21.98 9.56
#